data_8275135a47e6aad04f3a682f72c11a62
#
_entry.id   8275135a47e6aad04f3a682f72c11a62
#
_cell.length_a   1.000
_cell.length_b   1.000
_cell.length_c   1.000
_cell.angle_alpha   90.00
_cell.angle_beta   90.00
_cell.angle_gamma   90.00
#
_symmetry.space_group_name_H-M   'P 1'
#
loop_
_entity.id
_entity.type
_entity.pdbx_description
1 polymer ?
#
loop_
_entity_poly.entity_id
_entity_poly.type
_entity_poly.pdbx_seq_one_letter_code
_entity_poly.pdbx_strand_id
1 'polypeptide(L)'
;SLFAEVLDLNGTDKAWVDSKLTLEGPFTVETWIKLAPGIGNQDSLLGAPDQLDINFYDSRLRVWAGGLNDIAVASKTTAPDAWTHVAVTRDAAGQFRLYLNGEPDATGTKPDPRPYQGLAIARSNVPEGTAGQLTEYRIWRSCRTPDEIRAAFDRTGLEATSPGVTTPGALAYYRPMGAAWDQLQEGARVVRSMDFPNLITPAAAKAVDEKFAHYRALAEKPGDPARGQVIGAICMGCHLVGGQGGQIGPNLSSAGAMGTESLLRNILTPNAAMEPGYRVFRAELTDGSIREGFLASQDETAIVMRLPGTEDQRIPRDQIRRSSFTKRSLMPEGLELSFSPEQWTDLFAWLKTLR
;
A
#
# COMPACT_ATOMS: atom_id res chain seq x y z
N SER A 1 -0.76 2.24 17.84
CA SER A 1 -2.19 2.40 18.07
C SER A 1 -2.96 1.46 17.17
N LEU A 2 -3.98 0.77 17.69
CA LEU A 2 -4.88 -0.09 16.91
C LEU A 2 -5.90 0.73 16.09
N PHE A 3 -5.90 2.06 16.25
CA PHE A 3 -6.82 2.99 15.62
C PHE A 3 -6.04 4.16 15.05
N ALA A 4 -6.46 4.61 13.88
CA ALA A 4 -6.02 5.87 13.30
C ALA A 4 -7.22 6.75 12.98
N GLU A 5 -7.06 8.05 13.12
CA GLU A 5 -8.08 9.01 12.72
C GLU A 5 -7.92 9.35 11.24
N VAL A 6 -9.03 9.33 10.51
CA VAL A 6 -9.11 9.63 9.10
C VAL A 6 -10.28 10.58 8.83
N LEU A 7 -10.21 11.35 7.76
CA LEU A 7 -11.33 12.14 7.29
C LEU A 7 -12.39 11.22 6.69
N ASP A 8 -13.64 11.36 7.14
CA ASP A 8 -14.82 10.62 6.67
C ASP A 8 -15.82 11.58 6.05
N LEU A 9 -16.27 11.28 4.86
CA LEU A 9 -17.11 12.11 4.00
C LEU A 9 -18.40 11.35 3.70
N ASN A 10 -19.55 11.98 3.94
CA ASN A 10 -20.85 11.31 3.94
C ASN A 10 -21.62 11.36 2.60
N GLY A 11 -21.00 11.88 1.52
CA GLY A 11 -21.61 11.93 0.19
C GLY A 11 -22.62 13.07 -0.04
N THR A 12 -22.82 13.96 0.93
CA THR A 12 -23.70 15.13 0.73
C THR A 12 -22.95 16.27 0.04
N ASP A 13 -23.68 17.26 -0.45
CA ASP A 13 -23.15 18.48 -1.06
C ASP A 13 -22.22 19.30 -0.12
N LYS A 14 -22.19 18.95 1.17
CA LYS A 14 -21.32 19.53 2.19
C LYS A 14 -20.26 18.56 2.71
N ALA A 15 -19.98 17.49 1.98
CA ALA A 15 -18.93 16.53 2.32
C ALA A 15 -17.56 16.99 1.78
N TRP A 16 -17.02 18.10 2.31
CA TRP A 16 -15.75 18.69 1.88
C TRP A 16 -15.10 19.54 2.98
N VAL A 17 -13.87 19.98 2.74
CA VAL A 17 -13.08 20.82 3.65
C VAL A 17 -12.79 22.16 2.95
N ASP A 18 -13.11 23.28 3.62
CA ASP A 18 -12.87 24.63 3.10
C ASP A 18 -11.40 25.03 3.26
N SER A 19 -10.56 24.55 2.36
CA SER A 19 -9.12 24.83 2.41
C SER A 19 -8.72 26.17 1.77
N LYS A 20 -9.55 26.75 0.91
CA LYS A 20 -9.30 28.00 0.16
C LYS A 20 -7.94 28.00 -0.56
N LEU A 21 -7.49 26.85 -0.98
CA LEU A 21 -6.19 26.69 -1.61
C LEU A 21 -6.12 27.39 -2.97
N THR A 22 -4.94 27.89 -3.27
CA THR A 22 -4.57 28.39 -4.61
C THR A 22 -3.37 27.58 -5.11
N LEU A 23 -3.46 27.11 -6.34
CA LEU A 23 -2.37 26.37 -7.00
C LEU A 23 -1.93 27.13 -8.27
N GLU A 24 -0.67 27.51 -8.29
CA GLU A 24 0.00 28.17 -9.41
C GLU A 24 1.24 27.36 -9.79
N GLY A 25 1.60 27.35 -11.10
CA GLY A 25 2.77 26.63 -11.58
C GLY A 25 2.73 25.12 -11.32
N PRO A 26 3.89 24.49 -11.16
CA PRO A 26 3.98 23.07 -10.87
C PRO A 26 3.38 22.72 -9.52
N PHE A 27 2.64 21.61 -9.47
CA PHE A 27 2.13 21.09 -8.19
C PHE A 27 1.93 19.57 -8.24
N THR A 28 1.77 18.98 -7.06
CA THR A 28 1.32 17.61 -6.88
C THR A 28 0.24 17.59 -5.80
N VAL A 29 -0.83 16.85 -6.05
CA VAL A 29 -1.86 16.49 -5.07
C VAL A 29 -1.83 14.99 -4.90
N GLU A 30 -1.68 14.50 -3.68
CA GLU A 30 -1.68 13.06 -3.42
C GLU A 30 -2.36 12.73 -2.09
N THR A 31 -3.03 11.59 -2.04
CA THR A 31 -3.73 11.12 -0.84
C THR A 31 -4.05 9.64 -0.92
N TRP A 32 -4.25 9.01 0.22
CA TRP A 32 -4.92 7.72 0.29
C TRP A 32 -6.44 7.92 0.39
N ILE A 33 -7.17 7.16 -0.41
CA ILE A 33 -8.62 7.17 -0.48
C ILE A 33 -9.20 5.78 -0.26
N LYS A 34 -10.39 5.73 0.34
CA LYS A 34 -11.27 4.56 0.37
C LYS A 34 -12.69 5.05 0.10
N LEU A 35 -13.11 5.01 -1.16
CA LEU A 35 -14.39 5.53 -1.61
C LEU A 35 -15.48 4.48 -1.48
N ALA A 36 -16.69 4.93 -1.19
CA ALA A 36 -17.88 4.08 -1.16
C ALA A 36 -18.23 3.54 -2.58
N PRO A 37 -19.04 2.47 -2.69
CA PRO A 37 -19.54 1.99 -3.98
C PRO A 37 -20.26 3.09 -4.77
N GLY A 38 -20.16 3.04 -6.10
CA GLY A 38 -20.74 4.06 -6.99
C GLY A 38 -19.79 5.21 -7.30
N ILE A 39 -18.47 4.94 -7.26
CA ILE A 39 -17.42 5.94 -7.54
C ILE A 39 -17.69 6.65 -8.87
N GLY A 40 -17.84 7.96 -8.82
CA GLY A 40 -18.19 8.79 -9.97
C GLY A 40 -17.71 10.24 -9.84
N ASN A 41 -18.27 11.13 -10.64
CA ASN A 41 -17.84 12.53 -10.70
C ASN A 41 -18.20 13.38 -9.47
N GLN A 42 -19.02 12.85 -8.57
CA GLN A 42 -19.30 13.43 -7.25
C GLN A 42 -18.13 13.24 -6.29
N ASP A 43 -17.29 12.20 -6.49
CA ASP A 43 -16.15 11.91 -5.63
C ASP A 43 -14.93 12.71 -6.10
N SER A 44 -14.49 13.68 -5.30
CA SER A 44 -13.41 14.58 -5.64
C SER A 44 -12.29 14.54 -4.60
N LEU A 45 -11.08 14.78 -5.05
CA LEU A 45 -9.92 15.01 -4.18
C LEU A 45 -9.73 16.49 -3.88
N LEU A 46 -9.90 17.31 -4.89
CA LEU A 46 -9.68 18.76 -4.84
C LEU A 46 -10.42 19.42 -5.99
N GLY A 47 -11.21 20.45 -5.71
CA GLY A 47 -11.90 21.16 -6.74
C GLY A 47 -12.36 22.56 -6.38
N ALA A 48 -12.66 23.34 -7.41
CA ALA A 48 -13.37 24.61 -7.36
C ALA A 48 -14.33 24.69 -8.55
N PRO A 49 -15.56 25.19 -8.35
CA PRO A 49 -16.55 25.30 -9.40
C PRO A 49 -15.99 25.98 -10.65
N ASP A 50 -16.26 25.39 -11.81
CA ASP A 50 -15.88 25.89 -13.14
C ASP A 50 -14.38 26.10 -13.40
N GLN A 51 -13.50 25.68 -12.50
CA GLN A 51 -12.05 25.81 -12.63
C GLN A 51 -11.36 24.47 -12.78
N LEU A 52 -11.26 23.73 -11.70
CA LEU A 52 -10.57 22.43 -11.62
C LEU A 52 -11.41 21.46 -10.81
N ASP A 53 -11.43 20.20 -11.25
CA ASP A 53 -11.95 19.10 -10.48
C ASP A 53 -11.06 17.86 -10.67
N ILE A 54 -10.31 17.51 -9.62
CA ILE A 54 -9.57 16.26 -9.55
C ILE A 54 -10.52 15.26 -8.91
N ASN A 55 -11.23 14.51 -9.73
CA ASN A 55 -12.32 13.65 -9.31
C ASN A 55 -12.24 12.25 -9.95
N PHE A 56 -13.38 11.57 -10.01
CA PHE A 56 -13.48 10.27 -10.65
C PHE A 56 -14.56 10.29 -11.74
N TYR A 57 -14.38 9.44 -12.74
CA TYR A 57 -15.39 9.17 -13.74
C TYR A 57 -15.31 7.70 -14.13
N ASP A 58 -16.44 7.00 -14.04
CA ASP A 58 -16.50 5.56 -14.26
C ASP A 58 -15.44 4.79 -13.43
N SER A 59 -15.38 5.11 -12.14
CA SER A 59 -14.39 4.59 -11.18
C SER A 59 -12.91 4.86 -11.52
N ARG A 60 -12.62 5.78 -12.45
CA ARG A 60 -11.27 6.16 -12.86
C ARG A 60 -10.92 7.55 -12.36
N LEU A 61 -9.73 7.69 -11.81
CA LEU A 61 -9.20 9.02 -11.46
C LEU A 61 -9.16 9.92 -12.70
N ARG A 62 -9.66 11.14 -12.56
CA ARG A 62 -9.79 12.10 -13.67
C ARG A 62 -9.35 13.50 -13.24
N VAL A 63 -8.78 14.24 -14.16
CA VAL A 63 -8.61 15.70 -14.06
C VAL A 63 -9.52 16.34 -15.09
N TRP A 64 -10.45 17.15 -14.62
CA TRP A 64 -11.32 17.99 -15.43
C TRP A 64 -11.00 19.45 -15.18
N ALA A 65 -11.08 20.31 -16.21
CA ALA A 65 -10.94 21.76 -16.05
C ALA A 65 -11.93 22.51 -16.93
N GLY A 66 -12.43 23.63 -16.40
CA GLY A 66 -13.38 24.49 -17.09
C GLY A 66 -12.87 24.97 -18.45
N GLY A 67 -13.68 24.82 -19.50
CA GLY A 67 -13.34 25.15 -20.86
C GLY A 67 -12.47 24.14 -21.62
N LEU A 68 -11.85 23.16 -20.90
CA LEU A 68 -11.03 22.11 -21.51
C LEU A 68 -11.67 20.72 -21.40
N ASN A 69 -12.63 20.54 -20.49
CA ASN A 69 -13.24 19.26 -20.14
C ASN A 69 -12.20 18.29 -19.59
N ASP A 70 -12.24 17.02 -19.98
CA ASP A 70 -11.29 16.01 -19.52
C ASP A 70 -9.88 16.30 -20.02
N ILE A 71 -8.98 16.52 -19.08
CA ILE A 71 -7.55 16.72 -19.33
C ILE A 71 -6.81 15.39 -19.27
N ALA A 72 -7.09 14.60 -18.24
CA ALA A 72 -6.48 13.30 -18.02
C ALA A 72 -7.51 12.35 -17.39
N VAL A 73 -7.49 11.09 -17.82
CA VAL A 73 -8.31 10.00 -17.24
C VAL A 73 -7.42 8.79 -17.05
N ALA A 74 -7.47 8.19 -15.88
CA ALA A 74 -6.69 7.00 -15.55
C ALA A 74 -7.09 5.82 -16.43
N SER A 75 -6.14 4.96 -16.74
CA SER A 75 -6.37 3.71 -17.47
C SER A 75 -6.99 2.63 -16.59
N LYS A 76 -6.65 2.64 -15.30
CA LYS A 76 -7.13 1.67 -14.31
C LYS A 76 -8.28 2.23 -13.50
N THR A 77 -9.18 1.35 -13.07
CA THR A 77 -10.27 1.68 -12.14
C THR A 77 -9.79 1.64 -10.70
N THR A 78 -10.43 2.46 -9.85
CA THR A 78 -10.31 2.41 -8.39
C THR A 78 -11.39 1.50 -7.82
N ALA A 79 -11.01 0.54 -7.00
CA ALA A 79 -11.97 -0.37 -6.36
C ALA A 79 -12.69 0.35 -5.20
N PRO A 80 -14.01 0.19 -5.04
CA PRO A 80 -14.73 0.69 -3.87
C PRO A 80 -14.30 -0.06 -2.61
N ASP A 81 -14.48 0.60 -1.46
CA ASP A 81 -14.19 0.07 -0.11
C ASP A 81 -12.74 -0.44 0.08
N ALA A 82 -11.82 -0.02 -0.80
CA ALA A 82 -10.41 -0.40 -0.74
C ALA A 82 -9.50 0.83 -0.67
N TRP A 83 -8.55 0.84 0.26
CA TRP A 83 -7.55 1.88 0.31
C TRP A 83 -6.67 1.86 -0.95
N THR A 84 -6.66 2.99 -1.65
CA THR A 84 -5.85 3.22 -2.86
C THR A 84 -5.11 4.54 -2.70
N HIS A 85 -3.81 4.55 -2.96
CA HIS A 85 -3.07 5.82 -3.10
C HIS A 85 -3.29 6.39 -4.50
N VAL A 86 -3.61 7.66 -4.57
CA VAL A 86 -3.74 8.41 -5.81
C VAL A 86 -2.87 9.65 -5.78
N ALA A 87 -2.24 9.96 -6.91
CA ALA A 87 -1.51 11.21 -7.06
C ALA A 87 -1.76 11.81 -8.44
N VAL A 88 -1.78 13.14 -8.46
CA VAL A 88 -1.91 13.96 -9.67
C VAL A 88 -0.80 14.99 -9.65
N THR A 89 0.04 14.99 -10.67
CA THR A 89 1.08 16.00 -10.85
C THR A 89 0.76 16.90 -12.01
N ARG A 90 1.17 18.17 -11.92
CA ARG A 90 1.19 19.14 -13.03
C ARG A 90 2.60 19.73 -13.13
N ASP A 91 3.18 19.72 -14.32
CA ASP A 91 4.48 20.36 -14.55
C ASP A 91 4.34 21.85 -14.91
N ALA A 92 5.48 22.53 -15.15
CA ALA A 92 5.51 23.96 -15.48
C ALA A 92 4.83 24.30 -16.83
N ALA A 93 4.73 23.35 -17.73
CA ALA A 93 4.02 23.50 -19.00
C ALA A 93 2.51 23.25 -18.87
N GLY A 94 2.03 22.86 -17.69
CA GLY A 94 0.62 22.52 -17.45
C GLY A 94 0.28 21.07 -17.78
N GLN A 95 1.27 20.21 -18.04
CA GLN A 95 1.03 18.80 -18.36
C GLN A 95 0.71 18.01 -17.08
N PHE A 96 -0.41 17.31 -17.09
CA PHE A 96 -0.86 16.45 -15.99
C PHE A 96 -0.40 15.01 -16.15
N ARG A 97 -0.11 14.33 -15.01
CA ARG A 97 0.11 12.89 -14.93
C ARG A 97 -0.63 12.33 -13.73
N LEU A 98 -1.15 11.13 -13.90
CA LEU A 98 -1.92 10.39 -12.89
C LEU A 98 -1.14 9.18 -12.41
N TYR A 99 -1.25 8.90 -11.12
CA TYR A 99 -0.56 7.78 -10.46
C TYR A 99 -1.54 7.03 -9.57
N LEU A 100 -1.41 5.70 -9.54
CA LEU A 100 -2.16 4.81 -8.66
C LEU A 100 -1.18 3.92 -7.90
N ASN A 101 -1.30 3.87 -6.57
CA ASN A 101 -0.45 3.08 -5.68
C ASN A 101 1.06 3.30 -5.92
N GLY A 102 1.47 4.55 -6.10
CA GLY A 102 2.85 4.94 -6.33
C GLY A 102 3.35 4.76 -7.77
N GLU A 103 2.57 4.16 -8.67
CA GLU A 103 2.98 3.87 -10.05
C GLU A 103 2.30 4.81 -11.06
N PRO A 104 3.03 5.26 -12.10
CA PRO A 104 2.44 6.01 -13.20
C PRO A 104 1.32 5.22 -13.88
N ASP A 105 0.22 5.91 -14.21
CA ASP A 105 -0.93 5.28 -14.89
C ASP A 105 -1.29 5.99 -16.21
N ALA A 106 -1.47 7.31 -16.21
CA ALA A 106 -1.86 8.06 -17.39
C ALA A 106 -1.19 9.43 -17.48
N THR A 107 -1.05 9.92 -18.70
CA THR A 107 -0.61 11.29 -19.01
C THR A 107 -1.76 12.03 -19.67
N GLY A 108 -1.97 13.28 -19.28
CA GLY A 108 -3.01 14.13 -19.83
C GLY A 108 -2.82 14.41 -21.32
N THR A 109 -3.92 14.64 -22.01
CA THR A 109 -3.95 14.90 -23.46
C THR A 109 -3.91 16.39 -23.80
N LYS A 110 -4.18 17.25 -22.79
CA LYS A 110 -4.22 18.71 -22.94
C LYS A 110 -3.47 19.35 -21.78
N PRO A 111 -2.55 20.30 -22.02
CA PRO A 111 -1.94 21.08 -20.94
C PRO A 111 -2.89 22.17 -20.45
N ASP A 112 -2.81 22.47 -19.15
CA ASP A 112 -3.48 23.64 -18.55
C ASP A 112 -2.54 24.33 -17.54
N PRO A 113 -1.83 25.40 -17.96
CA PRO A 113 -0.92 26.13 -17.09
C PRO A 113 -1.60 27.19 -16.22
N ARG A 114 -2.92 27.38 -16.33
CA ARG A 114 -3.66 28.42 -15.60
C ARG A 114 -3.54 28.24 -14.08
N PRO A 115 -3.59 29.34 -13.31
CA PRO A 115 -3.75 29.23 -11.86
C PRO A 115 -5.18 28.81 -11.50
N TYR A 116 -5.33 28.12 -10.36
CA TYR A 116 -6.61 27.73 -9.78
C TYR A 116 -6.75 28.33 -8.39
N GLN A 117 -7.91 28.89 -8.07
CA GLN A 117 -8.16 29.58 -6.82
C GLN A 117 -9.41 29.05 -6.12
N GLY A 118 -9.47 29.24 -4.79
CA GLY A 118 -10.62 28.83 -3.99
C GLY A 118 -10.89 27.34 -4.01
N LEU A 119 -9.83 26.55 -4.16
CA LEU A 119 -9.92 25.09 -4.15
C LEU A 119 -10.30 24.58 -2.77
N ALA A 120 -11.20 23.61 -2.72
CA ALA A 120 -11.57 22.91 -1.51
C ALA A 120 -11.31 21.41 -1.64
N ILE A 121 -10.90 20.79 -0.54
CA ILE A 121 -10.59 19.34 -0.49
C ILE A 121 -11.91 18.57 -0.54
N ALA A 122 -11.96 17.55 -1.39
CA ALA A 122 -13.10 16.69 -1.64
C ALA A 122 -14.34 17.38 -2.24
N ARG A 123 -14.21 18.61 -2.75
CA ARG A 123 -15.30 19.33 -3.39
C ARG A 123 -15.33 19.06 -4.88
N SER A 124 -16.48 18.59 -5.35
CA SER A 124 -16.78 18.37 -6.77
C SER A 124 -17.51 19.56 -7.40
N ASN A 125 -17.58 19.56 -8.73
CA ASN A 125 -18.40 20.48 -9.52
C ASN A 125 -19.89 20.08 -9.60
N VAL A 126 -20.25 18.88 -9.12
CA VAL A 126 -21.64 18.40 -9.10
C VAL A 126 -22.26 18.60 -7.72
N PRO A 127 -23.62 18.63 -7.62
CA PRO A 127 -24.30 18.91 -6.35
C PRO A 127 -24.05 17.86 -5.25
N GLU A 128 -23.84 16.60 -5.66
CA GLU A 128 -23.50 15.54 -4.73
C GLU A 128 -22.04 15.69 -4.25
N GLY A 129 -21.70 15.06 -3.14
CA GLY A 129 -20.36 15.13 -2.57
C GLY A 129 -19.65 13.78 -2.52
N THR A 130 -18.40 13.83 -2.15
CA THR A 130 -17.56 12.66 -1.95
C THR A 130 -18.09 11.77 -0.83
N ALA A 131 -18.20 10.47 -1.09
CA ALA A 131 -18.54 9.46 -0.10
C ALA A 131 -17.36 8.52 0.13
N GLY A 132 -16.80 8.53 1.36
CA GLY A 132 -15.66 7.67 1.69
C GLY A 132 -14.69 8.30 2.66
N GLN A 133 -13.45 7.81 2.65
CA GLN A 133 -12.44 8.22 3.60
C GLN A 133 -11.15 8.67 2.91
N LEU A 134 -10.48 9.67 3.49
CA LEU A 134 -9.19 10.19 3.06
C LEU A 134 -8.20 10.25 4.23
N THR A 135 -6.93 9.99 3.93
CA THR A 135 -5.82 10.21 4.86
C THR A 135 -4.51 10.46 4.10
N GLU A 136 -3.49 10.94 4.79
CA GLU A 136 -2.20 11.31 4.17
C GLU A 136 -2.38 12.30 3.01
N TYR A 137 -3.20 13.31 3.23
CA TYR A 137 -3.50 14.30 2.21
C TYR A 137 -2.37 15.31 2.08
N ARG A 138 -1.77 15.41 0.90
CA ARG A 138 -0.57 16.21 0.62
C ARG A 138 -0.75 17.07 -0.62
N ILE A 139 -0.33 18.33 -0.50
CA ILE A 139 -0.18 19.22 -1.66
C ILE A 139 1.26 19.73 -1.67
N TRP A 140 1.91 19.54 -2.79
CA TRP A 140 3.27 19.99 -3.06
C TRP A 140 3.27 21.12 -4.09
N ARG A 141 4.08 22.16 -3.88
CA ARG A 141 4.34 23.21 -4.87
C ARG A 141 5.48 22.81 -5.81
N SER A 142 5.45 21.59 -6.26
CA SER A 142 6.39 21.00 -7.22
C SER A 142 5.72 19.86 -7.98
N CYS A 143 6.11 19.67 -9.22
CA CYS A 143 5.77 18.47 -9.98
C CYS A 143 6.69 17.33 -9.53
N ARG A 144 6.21 16.47 -8.63
CA ARG A 144 6.99 15.33 -8.15
C ARG A 144 7.23 14.31 -9.25
N THR A 145 8.44 13.76 -9.26
CA THR A 145 8.81 12.69 -10.19
C THR A 145 8.17 11.35 -9.80
N PRO A 146 8.08 10.39 -10.73
CA PRO A 146 7.61 9.03 -10.42
C PRO A 146 8.37 8.38 -9.26
N ASP A 147 9.69 8.59 -9.19
CA ASP A 147 10.53 8.01 -8.14
C ASP A 147 10.26 8.64 -6.77
N GLU A 148 10.04 9.96 -6.71
CA GLU A 148 9.65 10.63 -5.47
C GLU A 148 8.28 10.17 -4.97
N ILE A 149 7.31 9.99 -5.85
CA ILE A 149 5.98 9.47 -5.49
C ILE A 149 6.11 8.03 -4.99
N ARG A 150 6.82 7.17 -5.72
CA ARG A 150 7.05 5.77 -5.32
C ARG A 150 7.79 5.64 -3.99
N ALA A 151 8.74 6.53 -3.70
CA ALA A 151 9.51 6.51 -2.46
C ALA A 151 8.71 6.95 -1.22
N ALA A 152 7.59 7.66 -1.40
CA ALA A 152 6.88 8.30 -0.30
C ALA A 152 5.37 7.96 -0.21
N PHE A 153 4.79 7.25 -1.17
CA PHE A 153 3.33 7.03 -1.19
C PHE A 153 2.85 6.21 0.02
N ASP A 154 3.65 5.28 0.51
CA ASP A 154 3.35 4.40 1.65
C ASP A 154 3.93 4.92 2.98
N ARG A 155 4.35 6.19 3.04
CA ARG A 155 4.92 6.83 4.22
C ARG A 155 3.89 7.71 4.93
N THR A 156 4.02 7.77 6.26
CA THR A 156 3.31 8.75 7.11
C THR A 156 4.29 9.56 7.94
N GLY A 157 3.87 10.75 8.37
CA GLY A 157 4.71 11.63 9.18
C GLY A 157 5.94 12.16 8.42
N LEU A 158 5.76 12.53 7.14
CA LEU A 158 6.87 13.06 6.31
C LEU A 158 7.44 14.34 6.91
N GLU A 159 8.77 14.41 6.89
CA GLU A 159 9.58 15.55 7.28
C GLU A 159 10.48 15.99 6.12
N ALA A 160 11.14 17.13 6.23
CA ALA A 160 12.03 17.65 5.18
C ALA A 160 13.16 16.68 4.77
N THR A 161 13.55 15.78 5.67
CA THR A 161 14.60 14.77 5.45
C THR A 161 14.06 13.39 5.07
N SER A 162 12.73 13.24 4.97
CA SER A 162 12.14 11.94 4.64
C SER A 162 12.48 11.51 3.21
N PRO A 163 12.64 10.20 2.95
CA PRO A 163 12.77 9.69 1.59
C PRO A 163 11.65 10.21 0.67
N GLY A 164 11.99 10.64 -0.53
CA GLY A 164 11.04 11.22 -1.48
C GLY A 164 10.69 12.68 -1.23
N VAL A 165 11.26 13.34 -0.21
CA VAL A 165 11.19 14.79 0.00
C VAL A 165 12.50 15.42 -0.44
N THR A 166 12.64 15.69 -1.74
CA THR A 166 13.88 16.21 -2.34
C THR A 166 13.95 17.73 -2.37
N THR A 167 12.81 18.41 -2.20
CA THR A 167 12.71 19.86 -2.17
C THR A 167 12.07 20.31 -0.86
N PRO A 168 12.86 20.65 0.19
CA PRO A 168 12.36 21.20 1.43
C PRO A 168 11.48 22.43 1.19
N GLY A 169 10.33 22.52 1.87
CA GLY A 169 9.36 23.62 1.69
C GLY A 169 8.41 23.47 0.52
N ALA A 170 8.59 22.49 -0.36
CA ALA A 170 7.62 22.19 -1.43
C ALA A 170 6.32 21.56 -0.90
N LEU A 171 6.36 20.86 0.24
CA LEU A 171 5.17 20.31 0.92
C LEU A 171 4.38 21.47 1.55
N ALA A 172 3.37 21.96 0.83
CA ALA A 172 2.63 23.18 1.17
C ALA A 172 1.43 22.93 2.07
N TYR A 173 0.84 21.74 1.99
CA TYR A 173 -0.29 21.31 2.81
C TYR A 173 -0.14 19.84 3.15
N TYR A 174 -0.33 19.49 4.41
CA TYR A 174 -0.20 18.11 4.84
C TYR A 174 -1.14 17.78 6.01
N ARG A 175 -1.90 16.71 5.85
CA ARG A 175 -2.69 16.09 6.92
C ARG A 175 -2.33 14.61 6.99
N PRO A 176 -1.33 14.25 7.82
CA PRO A 176 -0.94 12.86 8.02
C PRO A 176 -2.06 12.05 8.69
N MET A 177 -1.96 10.74 8.59
CA MET A 177 -2.86 9.82 9.29
C MET A 177 -2.83 10.11 10.80
N GLY A 178 -4.02 10.26 11.41
CA GLY A 178 -4.18 10.63 12.82
C GLY A 178 -4.11 12.13 13.10
N ALA A 179 -3.92 12.98 12.09
CA ALA A 179 -3.94 14.43 12.28
C ALA A 179 -5.36 14.97 12.44
N ALA A 180 -5.46 16.08 13.18
CA ALA A 180 -6.69 16.87 13.22
C ALA A 180 -6.94 17.55 11.86
N TRP A 181 -8.20 17.66 11.51
CA TRP A 181 -8.68 18.43 10.38
C TRP A 181 -9.45 19.65 10.86
N ASP A 182 -9.24 20.78 10.21
CA ASP A 182 -9.93 22.05 10.46
C ASP A 182 -10.79 22.43 9.23
N GLN A 183 -11.66 23.42 9.38
CA GLN A 183 -12.53 23.93 8.31
C GLN A 183 -13.47 22.88 7.70
N LEU A 184 -13.88 21.88 8.47
CA LEU A 184 -14.80 20.84 8.04
C LEU A 184 -16.20 21.43 7.78
N GLN A 185 -16.83 21.05 6.66
CA GLN A 185 -18.23 21.28 6.41
C GLN A 185 -19.10 20.18 7.06
N GLU A 186 -20.42 20.36 7.09
CA GLU A 186 -21.35 19.47 7.81
C GLU A 186 -21.28 17.98 7.41
N GLY A 187 -20.92 17.71 6.15
CA GLY A 187 -20.80 16.34 5.62
C GLY A 187 -19.45 15.69 5.84
N ALA A 188 -18.50 16.41 6.49
CA ALA A 188 -17.15 15.94 6.74
C ALA A 188 -16.89 15.82 8.25
N ARG A 189 -16.27 14.75 8.70
CA ARG A 189 -15.90 14.52 10.10
C ARG A 189 -14.62 13.70 10.20
N VAL A 190 -13.99 13.70 11.36
CA VAL A 190 -12.88 12.81 11.67
C VAL A 190 -13.43 11.59 12.42
N VAL A 191 -13.06 10.41 11.96
CA VAL A 191 -13.48 9.14 12.56
C VAL A 191 -12.27 8.28 12.90
N ARG A 192 -12.42 7.42 13.89
CA ARG A 192 -11.45 6.36 14.18
C ARG A 192 -11.69 5.21 13.24
N SER A 193 -10.67 4.81 12.49
CA SER A 193 -10.69 3.69 11.60
C SER A 193 -9.76 2.58 12.10
N MET A 194 -10.23 1.34 12.07
CA MET A 194 -9.40 0.15 12.28
C MET A 194 -8.87 -0.41 10.95
N ASP A 195 -9.49 -0.01 9.85
CA ASP A 195 -9.12 -0.34 8.49
C ASP A 195 -8.52 0.91 7.83
N PHE A 196 -7.22 1.05 7.91
CA PHE A 196 -6.45 2.17 7.34
C PHE A 196 -5.30 1.63 6.48
N PRO A 197 -4.73 2.46 5.59
CA PRO A 197 -3.61 2.03 4.74
C PRO A 197 -2.42 1.55 5.57
N ASN A 198 -1.69 0.56 5.07
CA ASN A 198 -0.46 0.11 5.70
C ASN A 198 0.66 1.13 5.43
N LEU A 199 0.81 2.08 6.32
CA LEU A 199 1.76 3.17 6.22
C LEU A 199 2.88 3.02 7.25
N ILE A 200 4.08 3.45 6.89
CA ILE A 200 5.26 3.40 7.73
C ILE A 200 5.75 4.80 8.13
N THR A 201 6.17 4.95 9.39
CA THR A 201 6.78 6.19 9.86
C THR A 201 8.22 6.34 9.31
N PRO A 202 8.78 7.57 9.23
CA PRO A 202 10.18 7.77 8.84
C PRO A 202 11.16 6.97 9.71
N ALA A 203 10.92 6.89 11.02
CA ALA A 203 11.73 6.10 11.94
C ALA A 203 11.67 4.60 11.62
N ALA A 204 10.48 4.06 11.35
CA ALA A 204 10.31 2.65 10.96
C ALA A 204 10.95 2.37 9.60
N ALA A 205 10.83 3.30 8.65
CA ALA A 205 11.49 3.21 7.36
C ALA A 205 13.01 3.14 7.49
N LYS A 206 13.60 4.08 8.27
CA LYS A 206 15.04 4.09 8.55
C LYS A 206 15.51 2.78 9.20
N ALA A 207 14.76 2.27 10.18
CA ALA A 207 15.09 1.00 10.83
C ALA A 207 15.09 -0.19 9.84
N VAL A 208 14.15 -0.19 8.87
CA VAL A 208 14.13 -1.19 7.80
C VAL A 208 15.34 -1.04 6.89
N ASP A 209 15.70 0.19 6.48
CA ASP A 209 16.85 0.43 5.61
C ASP A 209 18.17 0.01 6.28
N GLU A 210 18.35 0.32 7.56
CA GLU A 210 19.50 -0.10 8.36
C GLU A 210 19.57 -1.63 8.51
N LYS A 211 18.43 -2.27 8.75
CA LYS A 211 18.30 -3.72 8.80
C LYS A 211 18.73 -4.35 7.47
N PHE A 212 18.22 -3.86 6.35
CA PHE A 212 18.59 -4.36 5.02
C PHE A 212 20.08 -4.17 4.73
N ALA A 213 20.65 -3.01 5.03
CA ALA A 213 22.07 -2.74 4.85
C ALA A 213 22.95 -3.73 5.65
N HIS A 214 22.59 -3.98 6.91
CA HIS A 214 23.29 -4.93 7.77
C HIS A 214 23.27 -6.36 7.20
N TYR A 215 22.09 -6.89 6.91
CA TYR A 215 21.94 -8.28 6.47
C TYR A 215 22.44 -8.49 5.02
N ARG A 216 22.37 -7.45 4.16
CA ARG A 216 22.99 -7.48 2.82
C ARG A 216 24.51 -7.65 2.93
N ALA A 217 25.16 -6.85 3.77
CA ALA A 217 26.59 -6.93 3.96
C ALA A 217 27.05 -8.31 4.45
N LEU A 218 26.23 -9.00 5.27
CA LEU A 218 26.49 -10.38 5.68
C LEU A 218 26.23 -11.39 4.54
N ALA A 219 25.15 -11.25 3.79
CA ALA A 219 24.79 -12.13 2.68
C ALA A 219 25.78 -12.07 1.49
N GLU A 220 26.53 -11.01 1.35
CA GLU A 220 27.55 -10.84 0.31
C GLU A 220 28.91 -11.43 0.68
N LYS A 221 29.14 -11.74 1.95
CA LYS A 221 30.38 -12.38 2.40
C LYS A 221 30.47 -13.82 1.87
N PRO A 222 31.69 -14.33 1.64
CA PRO A 222 31.90 -15.74 1.34
C PRO A 222 31.49 -16.58 2.55
N GLY A 223 30.63 -17.57 2.33
CA GLY A 223 30.16 -18.52 3.33
C GLY A 223 30.33 -19.97 2.89
N ASP A 224 30.05 -20.91 3.78
CA ASP A 224 30.10 -22.36 3.51
C ASP A 224 28.71 -22.87 3.14
N PRO A 225 28.46 -23.28 1.86
CA PRO A 225 27.15 -23.80 1.44
C PRO A 225 26.75 -25.09 2.14
N ALA A 226 27.70 -25.90 2.56
CA ALA A 226 27.41 -27.17 3.24
C ALA A 226 26.87 -26.92 4.66
N ARG A 227 27.48 -25.99 5.42
CA ARG A 227 26.93 -25.54 6.70
C ARG A 227 25.59 -24.82 6.48
N GLY A 228 25.49 -24.00 5.42
CA GLY A 228 24.27 -23.29 5.03
C GLY A 228 23.10 -24.24 4.76
N GLN A 229 23.34 -25.41 4.15
CA GLN A 229 22.33 -26.43 3.93
C GLN A 229 21.75 -26.99 5.24
N VAL A 230 22.61 -27.20 6.23
CA VAL A 230 22.17 -27.67 7.55
C VAL A 230 21.29 -26.62 8.24
N ILE A 231 21.70 -25.35 8.16
CA ILE A 231 20.93 -24.22 8.70
C ILE A 231 19.61 -24.06 7.93
N GLY A 232 19.64 -24.22 6.62
CA GLY A 232 18.49 -24.11 5.71
C GLY A 232 17.41 -25.19 5.93
N ALA A 233 17.69 -26.24 6.71
CA ALA A 233 16.69 -27.21 7.10
C ALA A 233 15.47 -26.58 7.80
N ILE A 234 15.65 -25.44 8.49
CA ILE A 234 14.54 -24.69 9.10
C ILE A 234 13.56 -24.18 8.02
N CYS A 235 14.06 -23.77 6.86
CA CYS A 235 13.25 -23.31 5.75
C CYS A 235 12.41 -24.45 5.14
N MET A 236 12.98 -25.66 5.15
CA MET A 236 12.33 -26.85 4.61
C MET A 236 11.13 -27.33 5.45
N GLY A 237 10.94 -26.81 6.66
CA GLY A 237 9.72 -27.02 7.42
C GLY A 237 8.46 -26.51 6.70
N CYS A 238 8.62 -25.49 5.86
CA CYS A 238 7.54 -24.84 5.12
C CYS A 238 7.73 -24.93 3.59
N HIS A 239 8.94 -25.02 3.11
CA HIS A 239 9.30 -24.91 1.68
C HIS A 239 9.83 -26.23 1.12
N LEU A 240 9.50 -26.48 -0.16
CA LEU A 240 10.14 -27.55 -0.93
C LEU A 240 11.53 -27.12 -1.39
N VAL A 241 12.51 -27.99 -1.27
CA VAL A 241 13.84 -27.87 -1.89
C VAL A 241 14.23 -29.24 -2.46
N GLY A 242 14.44 -29.33 -3.77
CA GLY A 242 14.77 -30.58 -4.44
C GLY A 242 13.73 -31.69 -4.26
N GLY A 243 12.45 -31.32 -4.13
CA GLY A 243 11.34 -32.25 -3.92
C GLY A 243 11.15 -32.72 -2.47
N GLN A 244 11.95 -32.22 -1.53
CA GLN A 244 11.83 -32.52 -0.09
C GLN A 244 11.40 -31.28 0.70
N GLY A 245 10.65 -31.46 1.79
CA GLY A 245 10.21 -30.39 2.66
C GLY A 245 8.70 -30.12 2.64
N GLY A 246 8.30 -29.04 3.32
CA GLY A 246 6.90 -28.63 3.45
C GLY A 246 6.35 -27.97 2.18
N GLN A 247 5.00 -27.88 2.11
CA GLN A 247 4.27 -27.32 0.96
C GLN A 247 3.32 -26.20 1.41
N ILE A 248 3.76 -25.37 2.34
CA ILE A 248 3.01 -24.20 2.81
C ILE A 248 3.69 -22.88 2.42
N GLY A 249 4.91 -22.95 1.88
CA GLY A 249 5.64 -21.84 1.29
C GLY A 249 5.99 -22.12 -0.18
N PRO A 250 6.42 -21.10 -0.95
CA PRO A 250 6.91 -21.26 -2.32
C PRO A 250 8.04 -22.30 -2.41
N ASN A 251 8.14 -22.97 -3.54
CA ASN A 251 9.24 -23.90 -3.81
C ASN A 251 10.56 -23.12 -3.96
N LEU A 252 11.55 -23.45 -3.13
CA LEU A 252 12.87 -22.82 -3.12
C LEU A 252 13.93 -23.51 -3.99
N SER A 253 13.58 -24.58 -4.71
CA SER A 253 14.56 -25.33 -5.52
C SER A 253 15.33 -24.46 -6.52
N SER A 254 14.75 -23.33 -6.94
CA SER A 254 15.38 -22.35 -7.84
C SER A 254 15.63 -20.99 -7.17
N ALA A 255 15.69 -20.94 -5.83
CA ALA A 255 15.75 -19.67 -5.10
C ALA A 255 17.00 -18.83 -5.42
N GLY A 256 18.13 -19.47 -5.76
CA GLY A 256 19.35 -18.76 -6.15
C GLY A 256 19.21 -17.92 -7.42
N ALA A 257 18.28 -18.28 -8.31
CA ALA A 257 18.01 -17.50 -9.51
C ALA A 257 17.30 -16.16 -9.23
N MET A 258 16.67 -16.00 -8.06
CA MET A 258 16.01 -14.76 -7.65
C MET A 258 16.98 -13.62 -7.33
N GLY A 259 18.25 -13.95 -7.03
CA GLY A 259 19.27 -13.01 -6.61
C GLY A 259 19.16 -12.58 -5.13
N THR A 260 20.27 -12.06 -4.61
CA THR A 260 20.42 -11.72 -3.17
C THR A 260 19.35 -10.72 -2.68
N GLU A 261 19.06 -9.68 -3.45
CA GLU A 261 18.11 -8.63 -3.04
C GLU A 261 16.67 -9.18 -2.90
N SER A 262 16.22 -10.04 -3.81
CA SER A 262 14.90 -10.64 -3.73
C SER A 262 14.80 -11.60 -2.53
N LEU A 263 15.84 -12.41 -2.30
CA LEU A 263 15.91 -13.29 -1.14
C LEU A 263 15.89 -12.51 0.18
N LEU A 264 16.68 -11.44 0.28
CA LEU A 264 16.68 -10.55 1.43
C LEU A 264 15.29 -9.98 1.70
N ARG A 265 14.63 -9.43 0.67
CA ARG A 265 13.30 -8.87 0.79
C ARG A 265 12.30 -9.90 1.30
N ASN A 266 12.30 -11.08 0.74
CA ASN A 266 11.36 -12.14 1.13
C ASN A 266 11.58 -12.63 2.57
N ILE A 267 12.82 -12.62 3.06
CA ILE A 267 13.13 -13.09 4.42
C ILE A 267 12.96 -11.97 5.46
N LEU A 268 13.45 -10.75 5.17
CA LEU A 268 13.47 -9.66 6.14
C LEU A 268 12.12 -8.92 6.27
N THR A 269 11.30 -8.95 5.21
CA THR A 269 9.99 -8.26 5.15
C THR A 269 8.93 -9.13 4.49
N PRO A 270 8.63 -10.32 5.07
CA PRO A 270 7.75 -11.30 4.43
C PRO A 270 6.31 -10.82 4.24
N ASN A 271 5.89 -9.78 4.98
CA ASN A 271 4.57 -9.16 4.86
C ASN A 271 4.50 -8.05 3.80
N ALA A 272 5.64 -7.56 3.28
CA ALA A 272 5.67 -6.43 2.36
C ALA A 272 5.25 -6.81 0.93
N ALA A 273 5.56 -8.03 0.48
CA ALA A 273 5.16 -8.54 -0.82
C ALA A 273 4.89 -10.04 -0.70
N MET A 274 3.65 -10.44 -0.89
CA MET A 274 3.21 -11.82 -0.80
C MET A 274 2.58 -12.26 -2.10
N GLU A 275 2.98 -13.42 -2.60
CA GLU A 275 2.28 -14.07 -3.68
C GLU A 275 0.86 -14.47 -3.25
N PRO A 276 -0.13 -14.40 -4.16
CA PRO A 276 -1.47 -14.91 -3.90
C PRO A 276 -1.42 -16.36 -3.42
N GLY A 277 -2.13 -16.68 -2.34
CA GLY A 277 -2.20 -18.03 -1.78
C GLY A 277 -1.26 -18.29 -0.60
N TYR A 278 -0.25 -17.45 -0.36
CA TYR A 278 0.68 -17.60 0.78
C TYR A 278 0.39 -16.67 1.96
N ARG A 279 -0.81 -16.11 2.00
CA ARG A 279 -1.32 -15.33 3.14
C ARG A 279 -1.90 -16.27 4.19
N VAL A 280 -1.78 -15.88 5.45
CA VAL A 280 -2.49 -16.56 6.53
C VAL A 280 -3.99 -16.51 6.26
N PHE A 281 -4.61 -17.67 6.14
CA PHE A 281 -6.04 -17.82 6.11
C PHE A 281 -6.56 -17.97 7.54
N ARG A 282 -7.59 -17.21 7.88
CA ARG A 282 -8.21 -17.20 9.21
C ARG A 282 -9.65 -17.65 9.10
N ALA A 283 -10.03 -18.62 9.91
CA ALA A 283 -11.41 -19.07 10.07
C ALA A 283 -11.84 -18.90 11.54
N GLU A 284 -12.95 -18.21 11.74
CA GLU A 284 -13.66 -18.12 13.03
C GLU A 284 -14.74 -19.19 13.05
N LEU A 285 -14.67 -20.09 14.01
CA LEU A 285 -15.61 -21.20 14.10
C LEU A 285 -16.86 -20.82 14.91
N THR A 286 -17.90 -21.60 14.76
CA THR A 286 -19.19 -21.39 15.46
C THR A 286 -19.09 -21.57 16.97
N ASP A 287 -18.09 -22.32 17.45
CA ASP A 287 -17.76 -22.47 18.87
C ASP A 287 -16.95 -21.29 19.45
N GLY A 288 -16.64 -20.27 18.62
CA GLY A 288 -15.84 -19.09 18.98
C GLY A 288 -14.34 -19.29 18.85
N SER A 289 -13.86 -20.47 18.54
CA SER A 289 -12.43 -20.71 18.32
C SER A 289 -11.95 -20.13 16.98
N ILE A 290 -10.66 -19.83 16.90
CA ILE A 290 -10.01 -19.29 15.70
C ILE A 290 -9.00 -20.30 15.21
N ARG A 291 -8.98 -20.51 13.89
CA ARG A 291 -7.97 -21.28 13.19
C ARG A 291 -7.26 -20.36 12.20
N GLU A 292 -5.93 -20.39 12.21
CA GLU A 292 -5.08 -19.65 11.26
C GLU A 292 -4.07 -20.61 10.65
N GLY A 293 -3.84 -20.52 9.34
CA GLY A 293 -2.90 -21.39 8.64
C GLY A 293 -2.91 -21.22 7.12
N PHE A 294 -2.32 -22.15 6.43
CA PHE A 294 -2.35 -22.22 4.96
C PHE A 294 -3.65 -22.88 4.50
N LEU A 295 -4.35 -22.23 3.58
CA LEU A 295 -5.52 -22.82 2.94
C LEU A 295 -5.04 -23.76 1.82
N ALA A 296 -5.00 -25.07 2.14
CA ALA A 296 -4.52 -26.09 1.19
C ALA A 296 -5.55 -26.36 0.08
N SER A 297 -6.83 -26.40 0.45
CA SER A 297 -7.94 -26.52 -0.50
C SER A 297 -9.25 -26.07 0.12
N GLN A 298 -10.26 -25.86 -0.71
CA GLN A 298 -11.63 -25.60 -0.29
C GLN A 298 -12.63 -26.08 -1.33
N ASP A 299 -13.78 -26.54 -0.85
CA ASP A 299 -14.93 -26.92 -1.66
C ASP A 299 -16.24 -26.41 -1.02
N GLU A 300 -17.40 -26.78 -1.55
CA GLU A 300 -18.70 -26.39 -1.03
C GLU A 300 -18.98 -26.92 0.40
N THR A 301 -18.32 -27.98 0.82
CA THR A 301 -18.58 -28.70 2.07
C THR A 301 -17.58 -28.37 3.17
N ALA A 302 -16.33 -28.05 2.84
CA ALA A 302 -15.28 -27.82 3.80
C ALA A 302 -14.13 -26.98 3.25
N ILE A 303 -13.26 -26.53 4.19
CA ILE A 303 -11.92 -26.05 3.91
C ILE A 303 -10.92 -27.06 4.48
N VAL A 304 -9.73 -27.11 3.88
CA VAL A 304 -8.58 -27.86 4.41
C VAL A 304 -7.48 -26.87 4.73
N MET A 305 -7.10 -26.84 6.02
CA MET A 305 -6.04 -25.97 6.52
C MET A 305 -4.82 -26.80 6.89
N ARG A 306 -3.66 -26.26 6.57
CA ARG A 306 -2.34 -26.86 6.88
C ARG A 306 -1.52 -25.93 7.75
N LEU A 307 -0.86 -26.50 8.76
CA LEU A 307 0.11 -25.84 9.62
C LEU A 307 1.46 -26.57 9.53
N PRO A 308 2.60 -25.88 9.79
CA PRO A 308 3.90 -26.54 9.80
C PRO A 308 3.93 -27.74 10.73
N GLY A 309 4.37 -28.89 10.23
CA GLY A 309 4.56 -30.10 11.03
C GLY A 309 3.28 -30.77 11.56
N THR A 310 2.11 -30.40 11.06
CA THR A 310 0.84 -31.04 11.43
C THR A 310 0.16 -31.69 10.23
N GLU A 311 -0.77 -32.59 10.50
CA GLU A 311 -1.67 -33.11 9.47
C GLU A 311 -2.67 -32.03 9.00
N ASP A 312 -3.14 -32.20 7.78
CA ASP A 312 -4.15 -31.33 7.20
C ASP A 312 -5.46 -31.40 8.01
N GLN A 313 -5.96 -30.24 8.41
CA GLN A 313 -7.18 -30.11 9.17
C GLN A 313 -8.35 -29.81 8.24
N ARG A 314 -9.30 -30.75 8.12
CA ARG A 314 -10.55 -30.53 7.40
C ARG A 314 -11.58 -29.90 8.33
N ILE A 315 -12.07 -28.71 7.98
CA ILE A 315 -13.06 -27.95 8.74
C ILE A 315 -14.33 -27.82 7.90
N PRO A 316 -15.47 -28.41 8.32
CA PRO A 316 -16.75 -28.29 7.64
C PRO A 316 -17.22 -26.83 7.54
N ARG A 317 -17.87 -26.46 6.43
CA ARG A 317 -18.37 -25.10 6.22
C ARG A 317 -19.42 -24.66 7.25
N ASP A 318 -20.25 -25.55 7.72
CA ASP A 318 -21.27 -25.32 8.75
C ASP A 318 -20.67 -24.97 10.12
N GLN A 319 -19.41 -25.31 10.35
CA GLN A 319 -18.68 -24.93 11.55
C GLN A 319 -17.96 -23.58 11.41
N ILE A 320 -17.97 -22.95 10.24
CA ILE A 320 -17.26 -21.69 9.99
C ILE A 320 -18.27 -20.54 10.03
N ARG A 321 -18.13 -19.67 11.03
CA ARG A 321 -18.92 -18.44 11.12
C ARG A 321 -18.45 -17.38 10.12
N ARG A 322 -17.12 -17.21 9.98
CA ARG A 322 -16.49 -16.27 9.07
C ARG A 322 -15.09 -16.74 8.71
N SER A 323 -14.66 -16.50 7.47
CA SER A 323 -13.28 -16.76 7.06
C SER A 323 -12.80 -15.75 6.05
N SER A 324 -11.50 -15.46 6.06
CA SER A 324 -10.85 -14.56 5.12
C SER A 324 -9.33 -14.75 5.11
N PHE A 325 -8.68 -14.30 4.02
CA PHE A 325 -7.25 -14.09 4.04
C PHE A 325 -6.89 -12.84 4.85
N THR A 326 -5.85 -12.95 5.67
CA THR A 326 -5.28 -11.81 6.38
C THR A 326 -4.25 -11.09 5.50
N LYS A 327 -3.73 -9.96 5.99
CA LYS A 327 -2.59 -9.26 5.36
C LYS A 327 -1.23 -9.77 5.87
N ARG A 328 -1.19 -10.92 6.55
CA ARG A 328 0.03 -11.51 7.10
C ARG A 328 0.52 -12.67 6.25
N SER A 329 1.83 -12.78 6.11
CA SER A 329 2.52 -13.94 5.56
C SER A 329 2.49 -15.10 6.55
N LEU A 330 2.51 -16.32 6.03
CA LEU A 330 2.80 -17.52 6.82
C LEU A 330 4.26 -17.59 7.26
N MET A 331 5.17 -16.94 6.50
CA MET A 331 6.56 -16.81 6.91
C MET A 331 6.65 -15.80 8.05
N PRO A 332 7.24 -16.17 9.21
CA PRO A 332 7.30 -15.28 10.36
C PRO A 332 8.24 -14.10 10.11
N GLU A 333 7.86 -12.93 10.61
CA GLU A 333 8.78 -11.80 10.71
C GLU A 333 9.83 -12.03 11.79
N GLY A 334 11.03 -11.49 11.59
CA GLY A 334 12.12 -11.60 12.56
C GLY A 334 12.85 -12.95 12.49
N LEU A 335 12.62 -13.75 11.46
CA LEU A 335 13.33 -15.05 11.30
C LEU A 335 14.84 -14.85 11.28
N GLU A 336 15.33 -13.74 10.75
CA GLU A 336 16.75 -13.38 10.71
C GLU A 336 17.40 -13.31 12.08
N LEU A 337 16.64 -13.00 13.12
CA LEU A 337 17.13 -12.93 14.51
C LEU A 337 17.48 -14.30 15.10
N SER A 338 17.04 -15.38 14.45
CA SER A 338 17.35 -16.75 14.84
C SER A 338 18.75 -17.19 14.42
N PHE A 339 19.46 -16.41 13.62
CA PHE A 339 20.76 -16.75 13.06
C PHE A 339 21.87 -15.85 13.60
N SER A 340 23.03 -16.43 13.91
CA SER A 340 24.25 -15.63 14.08
C SER A 340 24.68 -15.01 12.74
N PRO A 341 25.52 -13.94 12.76
CA PRO A 341 26.05 -13.37 11.52
C PRO A 341 26.75 -14.38 10.61
N GLU A 342 27.46 -15.36 11.18
CA GLU A 342 28.13 -16.43 10.44
C GLU A 342 27.10 -17.39 9.82
N GLN A 343 26.11 -17.82 10.60
CA GLN A 343 25.03 -18.68 10.12
C GLN A 343 24.23 -18.03 8.98
N TRP A 344 24.00 -16.72 9.07
CA TRP A 344 23.35 -15.96 7.99
C TRP A 344 24.19 -15.95 6.69
N THR A 345 25.49 -15.75 6.82
CA THR A 345 26.44 -15.80 5.69
C THR A 345 26.42 -17.19 5.02
N ASP A 346 26.49 -18.25 5.80
CA ASP A 346 26.46 -19.63 5.32
C ASP A 346 25.10 -19.98 4.67
N LEU A 347 23.99 -19.57 5.30
CA LEU A 347 22.64 -19.73 4.74
C LEU A 347 22.52 -19.12 3.35
N PHE A 348 23.00 -17.89 3.17
CA PHE A 348 22.98 -17.22 1.86
C PHE A 348 23.92 -17.87 0.86
N ALA A 349 25.08 -18.39 1.30
CA ALA A 349 25.95 -19.17 0.43
C ALA A 349 25.21 -20.40 -0.12
N TRP A 350 24.44 -21.11 0.71
CA TRP A 350 23.63 -22.26 0.28
C TRP A 350 22.46 -21.81 -0.62
N LEU A 351 21.67 -20.83 -0.23
CA LEU A 351 20.51 -20.36 -1.04
C LEU A 351 20.92 -19.98 -2.46
N LYS A 352 22.10 -19.39 -2.65
CA LYS A 352 22.65 -19.04 -3.98
C LYS A 352 23.00 -20.25 -4.83
N THR A 353 23.15 -21.45 -4.23
CA THR A 353 23.41 -22.70 -4.98
C THR A 353 22.14 -23.34 -5.52
N LEU A 354 20.96 -22.99 -5.03
CA LEU A 354 19.67 -23.54 -5.43
C LEU A 354 19.29 -23.04 -6.83
N ARG A 355 19.27 -23.99 -7.82
CA ARG A 355 19.02 -23.67 -9.24
C ARG A 355 18.07 -24.68 -9.88
#